data_ab86f46cf1bcacf6b4bd9a52b99fcdae
#
_entry.id   ab86f46cf1bcacf6b4bd9a52b99fcdae
#
_cell.length_a   1.000
_cell.length_b   1.000
_cell.length_c   1.000
_cell.angle_alpha   90.00
_cell.angle_beta   90.00
_cell.angle_gamma   90.00
#
_symmetry.space_group_name_H-M   'P 1'
#
loop_
_entity.id
_entity.type
_entity.pdbx_description
1 polymer ?
#
loop_
_entity_poly.entity_id
_entity_poly.type
_entity_poly.pdbx_seq_one_letter_code
_entity_poly.pdbx_strand_id
1 'polypeptide(L)'
;LLYNQFHTTALCSPTRATLLTGRQHHSVHMGGITEIANSFPGYDSQIPLEAASVAQILQMSGYGTSCFGKWHLTPSWEQGPAGPYDRWPTGMGFDRFYGIIGAEASHWEPAAYDQTTPISPHINRPGYHLTEDLADQAINWMERHRVSAPDRPWFCYFSTPAVHAPHHAPSDWIEKYQGKFDAGWDNLRQEIFARQVQLGVIPENTNLTVRPDEIPAWNEYPERYRPVATRLMECFAGFLAHTDHHIGRVIDAARAQERETLVIYLSGDNGASAEGTIHGAWSAPSFQNGVHEDPEWLLEHIDDFGTAKCENHFNVGWAWALDAPFQWMKQVASHFGGTRNGLAIEWPGQIDDKGGLRS
;
A
#
# COMPACT_ATOMS: atom_id res chain seq x y z
N LEU A 1 -19.82 -6.73 -0.18
CA LEU A 1 -20.18 -5.35 0.15
C LEU A 1 -19.06 -4.41 -0.22
N LEU A 2 -19.39 -3.19 -0.65
CA LEU A 2 -18.46 -2.10 -0.92
C LEU A 2 -18.77 -0.95 0.04
N TYR A 3 -17.73 -0.37 0.64
CA TYR A 3 -17.87 0.80 1.51
C TYR A 3 -17.20 2.00 0.86
N ASN A 4 -17.96 3.07 0.60
CA ASN A 4 -17.45 4.29 -0.03
C ASN A 4 -17.16 5.42 0.98
N GLN A 5 -17.46 5.22 2.25
CA GLN A 5 -17.16 6.14 3.35
C GLN A 5 -16.23 5.47 4.40
N PHE A 6 -15.27 4.69 3.91
CA PHE A 6 -14.24 4.13 4.78
C PHE A 6 -13.13 5.16 4.98
N HIS A 7 -12.88 5.52 6.22
CA HIS A 7 -11.87 6.52 6.59
C HIS A 7 -10.63 5.85 7.16
N THR A 8 -9.49 6.27 6.65
CA THR A 8 -8.15 5.96 7.16
C THR A 8 -7.54 7.20 7.81
N THR A 9 -6.31 7.12 8.29
CA THR A 9 -5.49 8.31 8.52
C THR A 9 -4.82 8.73 7.22
N ALA A 10 -4.11 9.85 7.22
CA ALA A 10 -3.39 10.31 6.04
C ALA A 10 -1.99 9.66 5.85
N LEU A 11 -1.63 8.69 6.71
CA LEU A 11 -0.32 8.03 6.74
C LEU A 11 -0.45 6.54 7.09
N CYS A 12 0.51 5.74 6.59
CA CYS A 12 0.50 4.29 6.70
C CYS A 12 0.60 3.76 8.14
N SER A 13 1.63 4.12 8.94
CA SER A 13 1.76 3.61 10.31
C SER A 13 0.56 3.93 11.21
N PRO A 14 0.02 5.16 11.24
CA PRO A 14 -1.16 5.47 12.02
C PRO A 14 -2.39 4.64 11.63
N THR A 15 -2.64 4.44 10.32
CA THR A 15 -3.73 3.60 9.84
C THR A 15 -3.53 2.13 10.24
N ARG A 16 -2.32 1.60 10.07
CA ARG A 16 -1.98 0.22 10.44
C ARG A 16 -2.13 -0.03 11.93
N ALA A 17 -1.69 0.91 12.76
CA ALA A 17 -1.87 0.85 14.21
C ALA A 17 -3.35 0.82 14.60
N THR A 18 -4.16 1.70 14.02
CA THR A 18 -5.62 1.71 14.26
C THR A 18 -6.29 0.43 13.78
N LEU A 19 -5.93 -0.05 12.57
CA LEU A 19 -6.48 -1.28 12.00
C LEU A 19 -6.20 -2.50 12.89
N LEU A 20 -4.96 -2.65 13.36
CA LEU A 20 -4.57 -3.83 14.12
C LEU A 20 -4.95 -3.78 15.59
N THR A 21 -5.07 -2.59 16.20
CA THR A 21 -5.41 -2.46 17.63
C THR A 21 -6.87 -2.10 17.89
N GLY A 22 -7.62 -1.66 16.88
CA GLY A 22 -8.98 -1.13 17.03
C GLY A 22 -9.03 0.16 17.85
N ARG A 23 -7.89 0.84 18.04
CA ARG A 23 -7.76 2.05 18.86
C ARG A 23 -7.37 3.25 18.01
N GLN A 24 -7.69 4.44 18.47
CA GLN A 24 -7.25 5.68 17.83
C GLN A 24 -5.71 5.76 17.88
N HIS A 25 -5.09 6.11 16.76
CA HIS A 25 -3.64 5.98 16.56
C HIS A 25 -2.78 6.77 17.57
N HIS A 26 -3.19 7.97 17.99
CA HIS A 26 -2.45 8.72 19.03
C HIS A 26 -2.52 8.01 20.40
N SER A 27 -3.63 7.33 20.72
CA SER A 27 -3.76 6.60 21.99
C SER A 27 -2.89 5.33 22.05
N VAL A 28 -2.38 4.91 20.91
CA VAL A 28 -1.40 3.82 20.77
C VAL A 28 -0.05 4.31 20.27
N HIS A 29 0.24 5.59 20.51
CA HIS A 29 1.54 6.22 20.30
C HIS A 29 1.99 6.32 18.83
N MET A 30 1.06 6.17 17.87
CA MET A 30 1.36 6.19 16.44
C MET A 30 0.76 7.43 15.77
N GLY A 31 1.09 8.63 16.29
CA GLY A 31 0.64 9.92 15.73
C GLY A 31 1.27 10.27 14.39
N GLY A 32 2.42 9.66 14.04
CA GLY A 32 3.13 9.77 12.77
C GLY A 32 3.67 8.41 12.32
N ILE A 33 4.49 8.41 11.28
CA ILE A 33 5.22 7.20 10.85
C ILE A 33 6.43 6.94 11.76
N THR A 34 6.90 5.71 11.79
CA THR A 34 7.97 5.27 12.70
C THR A 34 9.29 6.01 12.51
N GLU A 35 9.56 6.50 11.29
CA GLU A 35 10.78 7.22 10.93
C GLU A 35 10.87 8.63 11.50
N ILE A 36 9.72 9.27 11.82
CA ILE A 36 9.65 10.62 12.38
C ILE A 36 9.17 10.62 13.83
N ALA A 37 9.34 9.49 14.53
CA ALA A 37 9.03 9.39 15.94
C ALA A 37 9.76 10.45 16.77
N ASN A 38 9.08 10.98 17.79
CA ASN A 38 9.62 12.01 18.66
C ASN A 38 9.11 11.84 20.10
N SER A 39 9.61 12.64 21.03
CA SER A 39 9.31 12.50 22.46
C SER A 39 7.96 13.07 22.91
N PHE A 40 7.13 13.60 22.01
CA PHE A 40 5.80 14.06 22.39
C PHE A 40 4.86 12.90 22.66
N PRO A 41 3.96 13.01 23.66
CA PRO A 41 2.96 11.98 23.94
C PRO A 41 2.15 11.62 22.69
N GLY A 42 2.01 10.32 22.40
CA GLY A 42 1.30 9.82 21.23
C GLY A 42 2.10 9.81 19.92
N TYR A 43 3.38 10.23 19.91
CA TYR A 43 4.22 10.32 18.72
C TYR A 43 5.56 9.57 18.83
N ASP A 44 5.76 8.80 19.87
CA ASP A 44 7.01 8.07 20.11
C ASP A 44 7.09 6.72 19.37
N SER A 45 6.04 6.36 18.61
CA SER A 45 5.93 5.12 17.82
C SER A 45 6.08 3.84 18.63
N GLN A 46 5.89 3.89 19.93
CA GLN A 46 5.99 2.73 20.82
C GLN A 46 4.59 2.26 21.22
N ILE A 47 3.97 1.41 20.39
CA ILE A 47 2.68 0.81 20.74
C ILE A 47 2.78 0.17 22.13
N PRO A 48 1.92 0.59 23.12
CA PRO A 48 1.96 0.05 24.45
C PRO A 48 1.61 -1.45 24.46
N LEU A 49 2.27 -2.22 25.32
CA LEU A 49 2.00 -3.68 25.42
C LEU A 49 0.57 -3.98 25.89
N GLU A 50 -0.09 -3.03 26.52
CA GLU A 50 -1.50 -3.09 26.93
C GLU A 50 -2.49 -2.93 25.77
N ALA A 51 -1.99 -2.48 24.61
CA ALA A 51 -2.79 -2.34 23.40
C ALA A 51 -2.68 -3.61 22.54
N ALA A 52 -3.43 -4.63 22.94
CA ALA A 52 -3.43 -5.90 22.19
C ALA A 52 -3.83 -5.71 20.73
N SER A 53 -3.13 -6.38 19.84
CA SER A 53 -3.51 -6.46 18.42
C SER A 53 -4.65 -7.46 18.21
N VAL A 54 -5.35 -7.33 17.07
CA VAL A 54 -6.32 -8.33 16.63
C VAL A 54 -5.69 -9.72 16.49
N ALA A 55 -4.42 -9.81 16.10
CA ALA A 55 -3.71 -11.07 15.99
C ALA A 55 -3.50 -11.73 17.36
N GLN A 56 -3.12 -10.97 18.39
CA GLN A 56 -3.01 -11.48 19.76
C GLN A 56 -4.36 -12.00 20.29
N ILE A 57 -5.45 -11.24 20.05
CA ILE A 57 -6.79 -11.64 20.50
C ILE A 57 -7.22 -12.94 19.79
N LEU A 58 -7.01 -13.04 18.49
CA LEU A 58 -7.35 -14.22 17.72
C LEU A 58 -6.46 -15.42 18.09
N GLN A 59 -5.16 -15.21 18.31
CA GLN A 59 -4.24 -16.25 18.79
C GLN A 59 -4.70 -16.81 20.14
N MET A 60 -5.07 -15.95 21.09
CA MET A 60 -5.65 -16.37 22.38
C MET A 60 -6.97 -17.12 22.21
N SER A 61 -7.69 -16.89 21.11
CA SER A 61 -8.92 -17.59 20.75
C SER A 61 -8.67 -18.86 19.91
N GLY A 62 -7.41 -19.30 19.81
CA GLY A 62 -7.03 -20.56 19.16
C GLY A 62 -6.75 -20.45 17.66
N TYR A 63 -6.76 -19.27 17.07
CA TYR A 63 -6.42 -19.09 15.65
C TYR A 63 -4.92 -19.31 15.38
N GLY A 64 -4.59 -19.85 14.21
CA GLY A 64 -3.28 -19.66 13.59
C GLY A 64 -3.20 -18.27 12.99
N THR A 65 -2.09 -17.55 13.19
CA THR A 65 -1.97 -16.15 12.77
C THR A 65 -0.75 -15.92 11.90
N SER A 66 -0.92 -15.17 10.81
CA SER A 66 0.18 -14.87 9.90
C SER A 66 0.12 -13.44 9.36
N CYS A 67 1.32 -12.89 9.10
CA CYS A 67 1.50 -11.58 8.49
C CYS A 67 2.49 -11.74 7.32
N PHE A 68 2.06 -11.29 6.13
CA PHE A 68 2.89 -11.30 4.92
C PHE A 68 2.92 -9.89 4.31
N GLY A 69 4.11 -9.30 4.23
CA GLY A 69 4.30 -7.99 3.63
C GLY A 69 4.87 -6.93 4.55
N LYS A 70 4.39 -5.69 4.38
CA LYS A 70 4.84 -4.51 5.13
C LYS A 70 4.24 -4.49 6.53
N TRP A 71 5.10 -4.31 7.54
CA TRP A 71 4.68 -4.11 8.93
C TRP A 71 4.52 -2.63 9.30
N HIS A 72 5.61 -1.91 9.34
CA HIS A 72 5.71 -0.46 9.58
C HIS A 72 5.11 0.03 10.90
N LEU A 73 5.26 -0.75 11.98
CA LEU A 73 4.81 -0.44 13.33
C LEU A 73 5.91 -0.63 14.39
N THR A 74 7.12 -1.00 13.98
CA THR A 74 8.28 -1.12 14.86
C THR A 74 9.07 0.19 14.82
N PRO A 75 9.36 0.85 15.96
CA PRO A 75 10.23 2.02 15.99
C PRO A 75 11.58 1.74 15.33
N SER A 76 12.15 2.74 14.66
CA SER A 76 13.38 2.56 13.87
C SER A 76 14.56 2.00 14.69
N TRP A 77 14.66 2.36 15.97
CA TRP A 77 15.71 1.85 16.86
C TRP A 77 15.48 0.42 17.38
N GLU A 78 14.31 -0.17 17.15
CA GLU A 78 13.99 -1.57 17.48
C GLU A 78 14.04 -2.49 16.25
N GLN A 79 14.37 -1.98 15.06
CA GLN A 79 14.37 -2.74 13.81
C GLN A 79 15.66 -3.59 13.61
N GLY A 80 16.61 -3.49 14.50
CA GLY A 80 17.87 -4.23 14.40
C GLY A 80 17.75 -5.71 14.83
N PRO A 81 18.75 -6.53 14.49
CA PRO A 81 18.76 -7.96 14.82
C PRO A 81 18.89 -8.26 16.33
N ALA A 82 19.15 -7.24 17.14
CA ALA A 82 19.20 -7.35 18.60
C ALA A 82 17.83 -7.11 19.25
N GLY A 83 16.81 -6.72 18.50
CA GLY A 83 15.50 -6.34 19.04
C GLY A 83 15.52 -5.04 19.87
N PRO A 84 14.58 -4.87 20.81
CA PRO A 84 13.55 -5.83 21.26
C PRO A 84 12.54 -6.20 20.16
N TYR A 85 11.95 -7.40 20.29
CA TYR A 85 11.01 -7.90 19.27
C TYR A 85 9.53 -7.77 19.68
N ASP A 86 9.24 -7.11 20.81
CA ASP A 86 7.88 -6.98 21.35
C ASP A 86 6.92 -6.28 20.40
N ARG A 87 7.41 -5.34 19.57
CA ARG A 87 6.64 -4.58 18.58
C ARG A 87 6.84 -5.06 17.14
N TRP A 88 7.52 -6.19 16.99
CA TRP A 88 7.57 -6.90 15.71
C TRP A 88 6.30 -7.73 15.52
N PRO A 89 5.99 -8.16 14.28
CA PRO A 89 4.81 -9.00 14.06
C PRO A 89 4.73 -10.19 15.00
N THR A 90 5.86 -10.86 15.24
CA THR A 90 5.97 -12.01 16.14
C THR A 90 5.67 -11.67 17.60
N GLY A 91 6.07 -10.52 18.09
CA GLY A 91 5.74 -10.02 19.42
C GLY A 91 4.28 -9.53 19.53
N MET A 92 3.67 -9.19 18.41
CA MET A 92 2.30 -8.69 18.35
C MET A 92 1.26 -9.75 17.90
N GLY A 93 1.58 -11.04 18.13
CA GLY A 93 0.62 -12.13 18.02
C GLY A 93 0.53 -12.82 16.67
N PHE A 94 1.50 -12.65 15.79
CA PHE A 94 1.60 -13.40 14.56
C PHE A 94 2.53 -14.61 14.70
N ASP A 95 2.00 -15.83 14.57
CA ASP A 95 2.77 -17.07 14.59
C ASP A 95 3.77 -17.15 13.42
N ARG A 96 3.42 -16.51 12.31
CA ARG A 96 4.23 -16.45 11.09
C ARG A 96 4.35 -15.01 10.60
N PHE A 97 5.58 -14.59 10.31
CA PHE A 97 5.85 -13.34 9.60
C PHE A 97 6.84 -13.57 8.45
N TYR A 98 6.56 -12.96 7.30
CA TYR A 98 7.48 -12.86 6.19
C TYR A 98 7.24 -11.54 5.45
N GLY A 99 8.25 -10.67 5.36
CA GLY A 99 8.07 -9.37 4.72
C GLY A 99 9.10 -8.34 5.14
N ILE A 100 8.69 -7.07 5.14
CA ILE A 100 9.53 -5.92 5.48
C ILE A 100 9.05 -5.25 6.77
N ILE A 101 9.99 -4.72 7.57
CA ILE A 101 9.67 -4.05 8.84
C ILE A 101 9.45 -2.55 8.65
N GLY A 102 10.18 -1.91 7.74
CA GLY A 102 10.12 -0.48 7.47
C GLY A 102 8.99 -0.03 6.54
N ALA A 103 9.09 1.22 6.09
CA ALA A 103 8.09 1.89 5.27
C ALA A 103 8.01 1.36 3.84
N GLU A 104 9.15 1.05 3.25
CA GLU A 104 9.30 0.69 1.84
C GLU A 104 10.49 -0.24 1.62
N ALA A 105 10.55 -0.86 0.47
CA ALA A 105 11.69 -1.66 0.02
C ALA A 105 11.66 -1.80 -1.50
N SER A 106 12.84 -2.03 -2.10
CA SER A 106 12.91 -2.49 -3.48
C SER A 106 12.07 -3.76 -3.65
N HIS A 107 11.29 -3.86 -4.72
CA HIS A 107 10.57 -5.09 -5.06
C HIS A 107 11.43 -6.10 -5.81
N TRP A 108 12.58 -5.66 -6.35
CA TRP A 108 13.55 -6.51 -7.02
C TRP A 108 14.61 -7.08 -6.08
N GLU A 109 15.10 -6.25 -5.15
CA GLU A 109 16.19 -6.55 -4.23
C GLU A 109 15.83 -6.14 -2.79
N PRO A 110 14.76 -6.71 -2.19
CA PRO A 110 14.31 -6.29 -0.88
C PRO A 110 15.25 -6.72 0.25
N ALA A 111 15.42 -5.85 1.23
CA ALA A 111 15.82 -6.23 2.56
C ALA A 111 14.59 -6.75 3.31
N ALA A 112 14.45 -8.05 3.46
CA ALA A 112 13.27 -8.70 4.03
C ALA A 112 13.63 -9.52 5.28
N TYR A 113 12.59 -10.01 5.94
CA TYR A 113 12.72 -10.83 7.15
C TYR A 113 11.84 -12.09 7.03
N ASP A 114 12.39 -13.20 7.50
CA ASP A 114 11.66 -14.42 7.85
C ASP A 114 11.61 -14.50 9.36
N GLN A 115 10.45 -14.29 9.95
CA GLN A 115 10.28 -14.06 11.38
C GLN A 115 11.10 -12.83 11.83
N THR A 116 12.15 -13.03 12.60
CA THR A 116 13.09 -11.98 13.04
C THR A 116 14.46 -12.08 12.35
N THR A 117 14.61 -13.02 11.42
CA THR A 117 15.88 -13.26 10.71
C THR A 117 15.93 -12.46 9.43
N PRO A 118 16.94 -11.59 9.23
CA PRO A 118 17.14 -10.90 7.96
C PRO A 118 17.41 -11.88 6.81
N ILE A 119 16.79 -11.65 5.67
CA ILE A 119 16.96 -12.45 4.47
C ILE A 119 17.11 -11.56 3.23
N SER A 120 17.74 -12.11 2.19
CA SER A 120 17.84 -11.51 0.86
C SER A 120 17.25 -12.48 -0.17
N PRO A 121 15.93 -12.54 -0.29
CA PRO A 121 15.25 -13.62 -1.01
C PRO A 121 15.46 -13.58 -2.53
N HIS A 122 15.92 -12.47 -3.08
CA HIS A 122 16.24 -12.27 -4.50
C HIS A 122 17.55 -12.96 -4.93
N ILE A 123 18.47 -13.26 -4.01
CA ILE A 123 19.77 -13.85 -4.34
C ILE A 123 19.57 -15.22 -4.98
N ASN A 124 20.18 -15.43 -6.15
CA ASN A 124 20.08 -16.64 -6.97
C ASN A 124 18.65 -16.94 -7.50
N ARG A 125 17.78 -15.93 -7.56
CA ARG A 125 16.42 -16.05 -8.13
C ARG A 125 16.23 -15.03 -9.26
N PRO A 126 16.68 -15.30 -10.50
CA PRO A 126 16.46 -14.41 -11.64
C PRO A 126 14.96 -14.10 -11.82
N GLY A 127 14.63 -12.84 -12.07
CA GLY A 127 13.24 -12.41 -12.24
C GLY A 127 12.45 -12.36 -10.92
N TYR A 128 13.12 -12.41 -9.77
CA TYR A 128 12.46 -12.24 -8.46
C TYR A 128 11.65 -10.94 -8.39
N HIS A 129 10.47 -11.02 -7.79
CA HIS A 129 9.66 -9.86 -7.43
C HIS A 129 8.98 -10.07 -6.08
N LEU A 130 9.13 -9.10 -5.17
CA LEU A 130 8.65 -9.22 -3.78
C LEU A 130 7.13 -9.48 -3.68
N THR A 131 6.31 -8.82 -4.50
CA THR A 131 4.84 -9.01 -4.47
C THR A 131 4.45 -10.45 -4.81
N GLU A 132 5.11 -11.06 -5.78
CA GLU A 132 4.90 -12.47 -6.16
C GLU A 132 5.33 -13.40 -5.02
N ASP A 133 6.53 -13.20 -4.48
CA ASP A 133 7.06 -14.02 -3.39
C ASP A 133 6.17 -13.94 -2.13
N LEU A 134 5.68 -12.75 -1.77
CA LEU A 134 4.74 -12.59 -0.64
C LEU A 134 3.46 -13.40 -0.86
N ALA A 135 2.90 -13.38 -2.07
CA ALA A 135 1.72 -14.16 -2.40
C ALA A 135 2.00 -15.67 -2.30
N ASP A 136 3.13 -16.13 -2.83
CA ASP A 136 3.56 -17.53 -2.75
C ASP A 136 3.74 -17.99 -1.30
N GLN A 137 4.36 -17.15 -0.45
CA GLN A 137 4.54 -17.45 0.97
C GLN A 137 3.20 -17.55 1.72
N ALA A 138 2.27 -16.65 1.42
CA ALA A 138 0.94 -16.66 2.03
C ALA A 138 0.14 -17.92 1.61
N ILE A 139 0.11 -18.22 0.32
CA ILE A 139 -0.56 -19.41 -0.24
C ILE A 139 0.03 -20.69 0.37
N ASN A 140 1.36 -20.80 0.37
CA ASN A 140 2.04 -21.97 0.94
C ASN A 140 1.76 -22.13 2.45
N TRP A 141 1.69 -21.01 3.20
CA TRP A 141 1.32 -21.06 4.62
C TRP A 141 -0.11 -21.56 4.82
N MET A 142 -1.08 -21.06 4.05
CA MET A 142 -2.48 -21.51 4.12
C MET A 142 -2.60 -23.00 3.83
N GLU A 143 -1.91 -23.51 2.80
CA GLU A 143 -1.92 -24.93 2.46
C GLU A 143 -1.30 -25.81 3.56
N ARG A 144 -0.15 -25.40 4.09
CA ARG A 144 0.48 -26.11 5.21
C ARG A 144 -0.38 -26.10 6.46
N HIS A 145 -1.02 -24.95 6.77
CA HIS A 145 -1.94 -24.83 7.90
C HIS A 145 -3.12 -25.79 7.74
N ARG A 146 -3.74 -25.85 6.56
CA ARG A 146 -4.84 -26.76 6.23
C ARG A 146 -4.47 -28.23 6.48
N VAL A 147 -3.27 -28.62 6.06
CA VAL A 147 -2.80 -30.02 6.22
C VAL A 147 -2.45 -30.34 7.67
N SER A 148 -1.79 -29.40 8.37
CA SER A 148 -1.24 -29.66 9.72
C SER A 148 -2.25 -29.46 10.83
N ALA A 149 -3.24 -28.59 10.63
CA ALA A 149 -4.24 -28.22 11.63
C ALA A 149 -5.61 -27.96 10.97
N PRO A 150 -6.26 -28.99 10.37
CA PRO A 150 -7.46 -28.82 9.56
C PRO A 150 -8.63 -28.21 10.31
N ASP A 151 -8.74 -28.40 11.62
CA ASP A 151 -9.81 -27.85 12.45
C ASP A 151 -9.50 -26.51 13.08
N ARG A 152 -8.25 -26.05 13.00
CA ARG A 152 -7.82 -24.76 13.59
C ARG A 152 -8.20 -23.61 12.66
N PRO A 153 -8.96 -22.60 13.11
CA PRO A 153 -9.18 -21.39 12.30
C PRO A 153 -7.88 -20.60 12.13
N TRP A 154 -7.86 -19.75 11.10
CA TRP A 154 -6.68 -18.93 10.85
C TRP A 154 -7.03 -17.47 10.51
N PHE A 155 -6.07 -16.59 10.76
CA PHE A 155 -6.07 -15.20 10.37
C PHE A 155 -4.81 -14.89 9.56
N CYS A 156 -4.98 -14.37 8.36
CA CYS A 156 -3.89 -13.94 7.50
C CYS A 156 -4.00 -12.44 7.24
N TYR A 157 -3.00 -11.69 7.68
CA TYR A 157 -2.83 -10.28 7.34
C TYR A 157 -1.86 -10.18 6.16
N PHE A 158 -2.41 -10.06 4.94
CA PHE A 158 -1.66 -9.86 3.72
C PHE A 158 -1.57 -8.38 3.41
N SER A 159 -0.44 -7.77 3.71
CA SER A 159 -0.21 -6.32 3.61
C SER A 159 0.96 -6.01 2.70
N THR A 160 0.79 -6.27 1.39
CA THR A 160 1.85 -5.98 0.41
C THR A 160 2.36 -4.53 0.54
N PRO A 161 3.69 -4.27 0.43
CA PRO A 161 4.19 -2.89 0.35
C PRO A 161 3.79 -2.19 -0.94
N ALA A 162 3.44 -2.92 -2.00
CA ALA A 162 2.87 -2.35 -3.21
C ALA A 162 1.45 -1.77 -2.91
N VAL A 163 1.12 -0.61 -3.45
CA VAL A 163 1.80 0.12 -4.52
C VAL A 163 2.52 1.39 -4.02
N HIS A 164 3.11 1.36 -2.82
CA HIS A 164 4.02 2.41 -2.37
C HIS A 164 5.26 2.44 -3.30
N ALA A 165 5.88 3.61 -3.46
CA ALA A 165 7.18 3.67 -4.15
C ALA A 165 8.21 2.77 -3.43
N PRO A 166 9.22 2.26 -4.14
CA PRO A 166 9.45 2.41 -5.58
C PRO A 166 8.42 1.66 -6.44
N HIS A 167 8.00 2.29 -7.56
CA HIS A 167 7.03 1.71 -8.46
C HIS A 167 7.71 0.69 -9.40
N HIS A 168 8.07 -0.44 -8.85
CA HIS A 168 8.74 -1.52 -9.54
C HIS A 168 7.73 -2.52 -10.13
N ALA A 169 7.82 -2.80 -11.41
CA ALA A 169 6.98 -3.82 -12.04
C ALA A 169 7.71 -4.51 -13.20
N PRO A 170 7.38 -5.78 -13.49
CA PRO A 170 7.86 -6.43 -14.70
C PRO A 170 7.44 -5.67 -15.96
N SER A 171 8.34 -5.60 -16.94
CA SER A 171 8.17 -4.79 -18.16
C SER A 171 6.90 -5.13 -18.92
N ASP A 172 6.54 -6.41 -19.00
CA ASP A 172 5.31 -6.87 -19.66
C ASP A 172 4.03 -6.35 -19.00
N TRP A 173 4.07 -5.99 -17.73
CA TRP A 173 2.96 -5.35 -17.03
C TRP A 173 2.91 -3.85 -17.32
N ILE A 174 4.07 -3.18 -17.39
CA ILE A 174 4.16 -1.75 -17.70
C ILE A 174 3.71 -1.50 -19.15
N GLU A 175 4.15 -2.33 -20.10
CA GLU A 175 3.82 -2.24 -21.52
C GLU A 175 2.31 -2.28 -21.82
N LYS A 176 1.50 -2.93 -20.97
CA LYS A 176 0.04 -2.93 -21.08
C LYS A 176 -0.58 -1.52 -20.98
N TYR A 177 0.17 -0.59 -20.40
CA TYR A 177 -0.27 0.77 -20.14
C TYR A 177 0.40 1.83 -21.03
N GLN A 178 1.30 1.41 -21.91
CA GLN A 178 1.99 2.33 -22.83
C GLN A 178 1.00 3.23 -23.59
N GLY A 179 1.26 4.54 -23.51
CA GLY A 179 0.44 5.58 -24.19
C GLY A 179 -0.94 5.85 -23.58
N LYS A 180 -1.34 5.16 -22.52
CA LYS A 180 -2.68 5.36 -21.91
C LYS A 180 -2.83 6.64 -21.12
N PHE A 181 -1.73 7.31 -20.80
CA PHE A 181 -1.73 8.50 -19.95
C PHE A 181 -1.30 9.77 -20.70
N ASP A 182 -1.17 9.73 -22.02
CA ASP A 182 -0.73 10.87 -22.85
C ASP A 182 -1.66 12.08 -22.75
N ALA A 183 -2.96 11.86 -22.45
CA ALA A 183 -3.93 12.92 -22.24
C ALA A 183 -3.76 13.67 -20.89
N GLY A 184 -2.89 13.18 -20.01
CA GLY A 184 -2.49 13.82 -18.76
C GLY A 184 -3.44 13.66 -17.59
N TRP A 185 -2.99 14.22 -16.45
CA TRP A 185 -3.68 14.03 -15.17
C TRP A 185 -5.03 14.73 -15.05
N ASP A 186 -5.24 15.88 -15.72
CA ASP A 186 -6.54 16.56 -15.72
C ASP A 186 -7.61 15.68 -16.39
N ASN A 187 -7.25 15.05 -17.53
CA ASN A 187 -8.15 14.14 -18.24
C ASN A 187 -8.40 12.86 -17.43
N LEU A 188 -7.36 12.22 -16.90
CA LEU A 188 -7.49 11.03 -16.09
C LEU A 188 -8.41 11.26 -14.88
N ARG A 189 -8.30 12.42 -14.22
CA ARG A 189 -9.18 12.78 -13.10
C ARG A 189 -10.64 12.85 -13.50
N GLN A 190 -10.93 13.42 -14.66
CA GLN A 190 -12.29 13.48 -15.20
C GLN A 190 -12.84 12.08 -15.54
N GLU A 191 -12.02 11.24 -16.14
CA GLU A 191 -12.37 9.84 -16.45
C GLU A 191 -12.65 9.01 -15.19
N ILE A 192 -11.80 9.11 -14.17
CA ILE A 192 -12.01 8.44 -12.88
C ILE A 192 -13.32 8.91 -12.24
N PHE A 193 -13.56 10.21 -12.20
CA PHE A 193 -14.78 10.78 -11.63
C PHE A 193 -16.03 10.29 -12.37
N ALA A 194 -16.04 10.38 -13.70
CA ALA A 194 -17.17 9.91 -14.51
C ALA A 194 -17.45 8.42 -14.30
N ARG A 195 -16.40 7.61 -14.20
CA ARG A 195 -16.52 6.17 -13.93
C ARG A 195 -17.04 5.87 -12.53
N GLN A 196 -16.62 6.63 -11.52
CA GLN A 196 -17.14 6.48 -10.15
C GLN A 196 -18.65 6.77 -10.08
N VAL A 197 -19.12 7.81 -10.78
CA VAL A 197 -20.55 8.13 -10.92
C VAL A 197 -21.29 7.00 -11.64
N GLN A 198 -20.77 6.55 -12.79
CA GLN A 198 -21.36 5.48 -13.59
C GLN A 198 -21.49 4.16 -12.79
N LEU A 199 -20.52 3.84 -11.97
CA LEU A 199 -20.51 2.64 -11.11
C LEU A 199 -21.38 2.82 -9.86
N GLY A 200 -21.89 4.00 -9.59
CA GLY A 200 -22.67 4.34 -8.40
C GLY A 200 -21.84 4.33 -7.10
N VAL A 201 -20.51 4.39 -7.20
CA VAL A 201 -19.62 4.44 -6.03
C VAL A 201 -19.73 5.77 -5.30
N ILE A 202 -20.00 6.84 -6.04
CA ILE A 202 -20.28 8.17 -5.52
C ILE A 202 -21.67 8.65 -6.04
N PRO A 203 -22.38 9.53 -5.31
CA PRO A 203 -23.63 10.10 -5.76
C PRO A 203 -23.50 10.90 -7.07
N GLU A 204 -24.53 10.87 -7.91
CA GLU A 204 -24.55 11.60 -9.19
C GLU A 204 -24.38 13.12 -9.04
N ASN A 205 -24.82 13.68 -7.90
CA ASN A 205 -24.71 15.11 -7.60
C ASN A 205 -23.40 15.47 -6.88
N THR A 206 -22.40 14.58 -6.88
CA THR A 206 -21.06 14.86 -6.33
C THR A 206 -20.37 15.92 -7.17
N ASN A 207 -19.74 16.90 -6.54
CA ASN A 207 -18.91 17.88 -7.21
C ASN A 207 -17.46 17.40 -7.27
N LEU A 208 -16.89 17.39 -8.47
CA LEU A 208 -15.44 17.21 -8.62
C LEU A 208 -14.73 18.46 -8.13
N THR A 209 -13.81 18.29 -7.17
CA THR A 209 -13.06 19.42 -6.62
C THR A 209 -12.06 19.98 -7.63
N VAL A 210 -11.84 21.29 -7.56
CA VAL A 210 -10.90 22.00 -8.43
C VAL A 210 -9.45 21.58 -8.17
N ARG A 211 -8.60 21.77 -9.19
CA ARG A 211 -7.16 21.54 -9.06
C ARG A 211 -6.54 22.64 -8.18
N PRO A 212 -5.65 22.29 -7.23
CA PRO A 212 -4.87 23.26 -6.50
C PRO A 212 -3.93 24.07 -7.43
N ASP A 213 -3.73 25.34 -7.14
CA ASP A 213 -2.87 26.23 -7.94
C ASP A 213 -1.40 25.79 -7.96
N GLU A 214 -0.98 25.02 -6.94
CA GLU A 214 0.37 24.47 -6.80
C GLU A 214 0.67 23.33 -7.78
N ILE A 215 -0.36 22.72 -8.36
CA ILE A 215 -0.22 21.67 -9.36
C ILE A 215 -0.50 22.28 -10.74
N PRO A 216 0.46 22.31 -11.67
CA PRO A 216 0.23 22.87 -13.01
C PRO A 216 -0.83 22.07 -13.76
N ALA A 217 -1.62 22.73 -14.62
CA ALA A 217 -2.45 22.03 -15.58
C ALA A 217 -1.57 21.23 -16.55
N TRP A 218 -2.07 20.09 -17.04
CA TRP A 218 -1.31 19.28 -17.99
C TRP A 218 -0.86 20.04 -19.23
N ASN A 219 -1.71 20.93 -19.75
CA ASN A 219 -1.37 21.75 -20.90
C ASN A 219 -0.34 22.86 -20.59
N GLU A 220 -0.14 23.22 -19.32
CA GLU A 220 0.86 24.17 -18.83
C GLU A 220 2.15 23.47 -18.39
N TYR A 221 2.08 22.17 -18.14
CA TYR A 221 3.26 21.36 -17.81
C TYR A 221 4.18 21.27 -19.04
N PRO A 222 5.51 21.45 -18.87
CA PRO A 222 6.43 21.50 -20.00
C PRO A 222 6.33 20.26 -20.90
N GLU A 223 6.01 20.47 -22.17
CA GLU A 223 5.80 19.39 -23.16
C GLU A 223 7.01 18.43 -23.21
N ARG A 224 8.20 18.98 -23.10
CA ARG A 224 9.45 18.23 -23.10
C ARG A 224 9.51 17.14 -22.00
N TYR A 225 8.91 17.37 -20.84
CA TYR A 225 8.96 16.45 -19.69
C TYR A 225 7.70 15.57 -19.58
N ARG A 226 6.70 15.74 -20.44
CA ARG A 226 5.50 14.88 -20.48
C ARG A 226 5.84 13.39 -20.66
N PRO A 227 6.83 13.00 -21.50
CA PRO A 227 7.23 11.60 -21.60
C PRO A 227 7.68 10.98 -20.27
N VAL A 228 8.42 11.72 -19.44
CA VAL A 228 8.80 11.29 -18.09
C VAL A 228 7.57 11.07 -17.22
N ALA A 229 6.67 12.04 -17.18
CA ALA A 229 5.45 11.96 -16.38
C ALA A 229 4.56 10.79 -16.80
N THR A 230 4.34 10.57 -18.10
CA THR A 230 3.53 9.46 -18.61
C THR A 230 4.19 8.12 -18.29
N ARG A 231 5.51 7.99 -18.49
CA ARG A 231 6.23 6.76 -18.20
C ARG A 231 6.19 6.37 -16.72
N LEU A 232 6.34 7.33 -15.81
CA LEU A 232 6.20 7.11 -14.36
C LEU A 232 4.79 6.62 -13.98
N MET A 233 3.75 7.14 -14.62
CA MET A 233 2.38 6.67 -14.40
C MET A 233 2.12 5.29 -15.02
N GLU A 234 2.73 4.97 -16.16
CA GLU A 234 2.70 3.63 -16.75
C GLU A 234 3.34 2.59 -15.80
N CYS A 235 4.48 2.93 -15.18
CA CYS A 235 5.12 2.09 -14.17
C CYS A 235 4.18 1.84 -12.97
N PHE A 236 3.55 2.88 -12.45
CA PHE A 236 2.59 2.75 -11.36
C PHE A 236 1.39 1.88 -11.75
N ALA A 237 0.81 2.10 -12.91
CA ALA A 237 -0.35 1.33 -13.39
C ALA A 237 -0.01 -0.14 -13.63
N GLY A 238 1.16 -0.42 -14.21
CA GLY A 238 1.69 -1.78 -14.35
C GLY A 238 1.91 -2.46 -13.00
N PHE A 239 2.47 -1.72 -12.04
CA PHE A 239 2.70 -2.19 -10.68
C PHE A 239 1.40 -2.49 -9.93
N LEU A 240 0.40 -1.61 -10.07
CA LEU A 240 -0.93 -1.82 -9.49
C LEU A 240 -1.60 -3.07 -10.06
N ALA A 241 -1.59 -3.24 -11.39
CA ALA A 241 -2.19 -4.39 -12.04
C ALA A 241 -1.49 -5.71 -11.69
N HIS A 242 -0.17 -5.70 -11.60
CA HIS A 242 0.63 -6.84 -11.14
C HIS A 242 0.28 -7.20 -9.68
N THR A 243 0.16 -6.20 -8.83
CA THR A 243 -0.21 -6.39 -7.41
C THR A 243 -1.62 -6.96 -7.26
N ASP A 244 -2.59 -6.41 -7.98
CA ASP A 244 -3.98 -6.88 -7.97
C ASP A 244 -4.09 -8.35 -8.41
N HIS A 245 -3.33 -8.74 -9.46
CA HIS A 245 -3.24 -10.13 -9.88
C HIS A 245 -2.77 -11.05 -8.74
N HIS A 246 -1.71 -10.68 -8.01
CA HIS A 246 -1.17 -11.51 -6.93
C HIS A 246 -2.05 -11.52 -5.68
N ILE A 247 -2.74 -10.42 -5.37
CA ILE A 247 -3.79 -10.40 -4.33
C ILE A 247 -4.92 -11.36 -4.72
N GLY A 248 -5.34 -11.36 -5.98
CA GLY A 248 -6.34 -12.30 -6.52
C GLY A 248 -5.94 -13.76 -6.27
N ARG A 249 -4.67 -14.13 -6.52
CA ARG A 249 -4.14 -15.48 -6.24
C ARG A 249 -4.28 -15.87 -4.75
N VAL A 250 -3.98 -14.94 -3.84
CA VAL A 250 -4.11 -15.19 -2.38
C VAL A 250 -5.58 -15.40 -1.99
N ILE A 251 -6.49 -14.58 -2.52
CA ILE A 251 -7.94 -14.71 -2.28
C ILE A 251 -8.47 -16.03 -2.82
N ASP A 252 -8.07 -16.42 -4.03
CA ASP A 252 -8.48 -17.68 -4.64
C ASP A 252 -7.98 -18.90 -3.85
N ALA A 253 -6.75 -18.83 -3.33
CA ALA A 253 -6.21 -19.87 -2.45
C ALA A 253 -6.98 -19.97 -1.13
N ALA A 254 -7.42 -18.85 -0.56
CA ALA A 254 -8.26 -18.84 0.63
C ALA A 254 -9.64 -19.47 0.36
N ARG A 255 -10.26 -19.14 -0.78
CA ARG A 255 -11.55 -19.73 -1.22
C ARG A 255 -11.46 -21.23 -1.49
N ALA A 256 -10.34 -21.68 -2.05
CA ALA A 256 -10.12 -23.10 -2.37
C ALA A 256 -10.00 -24.01 -1.12
N GLN A 257 -9.94 -23.44 0.08
CA GLN A 257 -9.85 -24.22 1.33
C GLN A 257 -11.18 -24.83 1.79
N GLU A 258 -12.27 -24.61 1.06
CA GLU A 258 -13.62 -25.12 1.38
C GLU A 258 -14.08 -24.76 2.82
N ARG A 259 -13.56 -23.64 3.33
CA ARG A 259 -13.90 -23.07 4.64
C ARG A 259 -14.69 -21.80 4.48
N GLU A 260 -15.59 -21.54 5.41
CA GLU A 260 -16.21 -20.24 5.55
C GLU A 260 -15.11 -19.19 5.85
N THR A 261 -14.81 -18.33 4.89
CA THR A 261 -13.73 -17.36 4.98
C THR A 261 -14.28 -15.95 4.77
N LEU A 262 -14.04 -15.09 5.76
CA LEU A 262 -14.27 -13.63 5.64
C LEU A 262 -13.05 -12.98 4.98
N VAL A 263 -13.25 -12.33 3.84
CA VAL A 263 -12.24 -11.50 3.17
C VAL A 263 -12.56 -10.04 3.37
N ILE A 264 -11.61 -9.30 3.93
CA ILE A 264 -11.67 -7.84 4.09
C ILE A 264 -10.57 -7.23 3.23
N TYR A 265 -10.93 -6.49 2.18
CA TYR A 265 -10.00 -5.85 1.28
C TYR A 265 -10.01 -4.34 1.48
N LEU A 266 -8.89 -3.80 1.96
CA LEU A 266 -8.65 -2.36 2.05
C LEU A 266 -7.78 -1.96 0.86
N SER A 267 -8.27 -1.03 0.02
CA SER A 267 -7.57 -0.63 -1.19
C SER A 267 -6.34 0.26 -0.95
N GLY A 268 -6.21 0.84 0.23
CA GLY A 268 -5.07 1.64 0.64
C GLY A 268 -5.13 2.02 2.13
N ASP A 269 -3.98 2.33 2.72
CA ASP A 269 -3.88 2.81 4.11
C ASP A 269 -3.85 4.35 4.20
N ASN A 270 -3.76 5.05 3.07
CA ASN A 270 -3.89 6.51 2.91
C ASN A 270 -4.11 6.84 1.43
N GLY A 271 -4.32 8.11 1.11
CA GLY A 271 -4.42 8.60 -0.27
C GLY A 271 -3.13 8.44 -1.08
N ALA A 272 -3.18 8.74 -2.37
CA ALA A 272 -2.04 8.69 -3.27
C ALA A 272 -0.92 9.65 -2.83
N SER A 273 0.35 9.31 -3.09
CA SER A 273 1.51 10.06 -2.60
C SER A 273 1.94 11.17 -3.55
N ALA A 274 2.27 12.34 -2.99
CA ALA A 274 2.86 13.47 -3.70
C ALA A 274 4.40 13.51 -3.63
N GLU A 275 5.03 12.49 -3.04
CA GLU A 275 6.48 12.48 -2.74
C GLU A 275 7.36 12.49 -4.01
N GLY A 276 6.80 12.20 -5.18
CA GLY A 276 7.48 12.36 -6.48
C GLY A 276 7.57 13.80 -6.99
N THR A 277 7.05 14.79 -6.25
CA THR A 277 7.10 16.22 -6.60
C THR A 277 6.41 16.58 -7.94
N ILE A 278 6.79 17.73 -8.54
CA ILE A 278 6.21 18.21 -9.80
C ILE A 278 6.67 17.36 -11.00
N HIS A 279 7.92 16.90 -11.00
CA HIS A 279 8.54 16.23 -12.14
C HIS A 279 8.61 14.72 -12.06
N GLY A 280 8.14 14.13 -10.96
CA GLY A 280 8.44 12.75 -10.63
C GLY A 280 9.80 12.63 -9.93
N ALA A 281 10.17 11.43 -9.54
CA ALA A 281 11.45 11.18 -8.91
C ALA A 281 12.08 9.88 -9.42
N TRP A 282 13.41 9.90 -9.54
CA TRP A 282 14.24 8.72 -9.72
C TRP A 282 14.37 7.92 -8.42
N SER A 283 14.54 8.66 -7.31
CA SER A 283 14.64 8.10 -5.98
C SER A 283 13.64 8.77 -5.05
N ALA A 284 12.61 8.06 -4.64
CA ALA A 284 11.59 8.58 -3.73
C ALA A 284 12.17 9.20 -2.45
N PRO A 285 13.24 8.66 -1.81
CA PRO A 285 13.90 9.28 -0.66
C PRO A 285 14.54 10.65 -0.93
N SER A 286 14.80 11.01 -2.18
CA SER A 286 15.41 12.32 -2.51
C SER A 286 14.58 13.48 -1.98
N PHE A 287 13.25 13.41 -2.14
CA PHE A 287 12.34 14.45 -1.62
C PHE A 287 12.48 14.65 -0.11
N GLN A 288 12.53 13.56 0.66
CA GLN A 288 12.64 13.60 2.12
C GLN A 288 13.99 14.19 2.59
N ASN A 289 15.00 14.08 1.75
CA ASN A 289 16.34 14.65 2.00
C ASN A 289 16.53 16.04 1.39
N GLY A 290 15.47 16.67 0.85
CA GLY A 290 15.53 18.01 0.24
C GLY A 290 16.35 18.05 -1.06
N VAL A 291 16.56 16.92 -1.72
CA VAL A 291 17.26 16.83 -3.00
C VAL A 291 16.25 17.02 -4.12
N HIS A 292 16.50 18.01 -4.97
CA HIS A 292 15.73 18.24 -6.18
C HIS A 292 16.42 17.57 -7.36
N GLU A 293 15.72 16.64 -8.00
CA GLU A 293 16.23 15.92 -9.16
C GLU A 293 15.99 16.74 -10.44
N ASP A 294 16.99 16.76 -11.33
CA ASP A 294 16.91 17.48 -12.59
C ASP A 294 15.99 16.73 -13.58
N PRO A 295 14.90 17.33 -14.07
CA PRO A 295 14.00 16.70 -15.03
C PRO A 295 14.67 16.35 -16.37
N GLU A 296 15.75 17.02 -16.77
CA GLU A 296 16.54 16.63 -17.95
C GLU A 296 17.24 15.29 -17.71
N TRP A 297 17.79 15.11 -16.53
CA TRP A 297 18.44 13.87 -16.15
C TRP A 297 17.41 12.71 -16.06
N LEU A 298 16.19 12.98 -15.56
CA LEU A 298 15.12 12.00 -15.55
C LEU A 298 14.74 11.56 -16.98
N LEU A 299 14.71 12.51 -17.92
CA LEU A 299 14.41 12.21 -19.33
C LEU A 299 15.49 11.34 -19.98
N GLU A 300 16.75 11.57 -19.68
CA GLU A 300 17.88 10.77 -20.19
C GLU A 300 17.85 9.31 -19.69
N HIS A 301 17.19 9.07 -18.53
CA HIS A 301 17.13 7.76 -17.87
C HIS A 301 15.72 7.13 -17.87
N ILE A 302 14.86 7.58 -18.76
CA ILE A 302 13.44 7.20 -18.82
C ILE A 302 13.20 5.68 -18.92
N ASP A 303 14.11 4.95 -19.60
CA ASP A 303 14.03 3.52 -19.82
C ASP A 303 14.37 2.69 -18.56
N ASP A 304 14.96 3.32 -17.54
CA ASP A 304 15.31 2.65 -16.29
C ASP A 304 14.17 2.64 -15.28
N PHE A 305 13.10 3.43 -15.48
CA PHE A 305 11.95 3.46 -14.59
C PHE A 305 11.23 2.10 -14.52
N GLY A 306 10.90 1.69 -13.30
CA GLY A 306 10.28 0.40 -12.99
C GLY A 306 11.27 -0.74 -12.78
N THR A 307 12.57 -0.50 -13.03
CA THR A 307 13.63 -1.51 -12.87
C THR A 307 14.34 -1.40 -11.51
N ALA A 308 15.23 -2.34 -11.21
CA ALA A 308 16.07 -2.32 -10.00
C ALA A 308 17.08 -1.17 -9.94
N LYS A 309 17.25 -0.39 -11.01
CA LYS A 309 18.22 0.71 -11.07
C LYS A 309 17.75 1.99 -10.39
N CYS A 310 16.45 2.14 -10.13
CA CYS A 310 15.88 3.34 -9.56
C CYS A 310 14.82 3.01 -8.50
N GLU A 311 14.47 3.99 -7.69
CA GLU A 311 13.38 3.91 -6.70
C GLU A 311 12.31 4.93 -7.07
N ASN A 312 11.78 4.80 -8.28
CA ASN A 312 10.97 5.83 -8.93
C ASN A 312 9.60 6.07 -8.29
N HIS A 313 9.17 7.32 -8.38
CA HIS A 313 7.86 7.78 -7.94
C HIS A 313 7.22 8.71 -8.98
N PHE A 314 5.91 8.61 -9.17
CA PHE A 314 5.18 9.46 -10.11
C PHE A 314 5.02 10.91 -9.64
N ASN A 315 4.62 11.80 -10.57
CA ASN A 315 4.38 13.23 -10.33
C ASN A 315 3.17 13.48 -9.41
N VAL A 316 3.18 14.57 -8.66
CA VAL A 316 2.07 15.02 -7.80
C VAL A 316 0.74 15.19 -8.56
N GLY A 317 0.79 15.57 -9.84
CA GLY A 317 -0.40 15.67 -10.69
C GLY A 317 -1.16 14.34 -10.83
N TRP A 318 -0.44 13.23 -10.91
CA TRP A 318 -1.06 11.90 -10.90
C TRP A 318 -1.66 11.54 -9.54
N ALA A 319 -0.98 11.87 -8.43
CA ALA A 319 -1.54 11.67 -7.10
C ALA A 319 -2.88 12.38 -6.95
N TRP A 320 -2.93 13.67 -7.32
CA TRP A 320 -4.18 14.42 -7.31
C TRP A 320 -5.27 13.82 -8.22
N ALA A 321 -4.90 13.31 -9.39
CA ALA A 321 -5.87 12.67 -10.29
C ALA A 321 -6.46 11.40 -9.69
N LEU A 322 -5.63 10.58 -9.05
CA LEU A 322 -6.03 9.30 -8.44
C LEU A 322 -6.93 9.47 -7.21
N ASP A 323 -6.80 10.59 -6.48
CA ASP A 323 -7.62 10.89 -5.30
C ASP A 323 -8.98 11.55 -5.65
N ALA A 324 -9.40 11.52 -6.93
CA ALA A 324 -10.72 12.00 -7.32
C ALA A 324 -11.84 11.31 -6.51
N PRO A 325 -12.89 12.04 -6.10
CA PRO A 325 -13.21 13.44 -6.39
C PRO A 325 -12.65 14.43 -5.36
N PHE A 326 -11.83 14.01 -4.41
CA PHE A 326 -11.45 14.78 -3.24
C PHE A 326 -10.30 15.76 -3.50
N GLN A 327 -10.13 16.70 -2.56
CA GLN A 327 -8.97 17.58 -2.52
C GLN A 327 -7.80 16.87 -1.82
N TRP A 328 -6.59 17.25 -2.25
CA TRP A 328 -5.33 16.82 -1.67
C TRP A 328 -5.10 15.31 -1.76
N MET A 329 -4.18 14.78 -0.95
CA MET A 329 -3.59 13.45 -1.09
C MET A 329 -2.92 13.01 0.23
N LYS A 330 -2.17 11.92 0.22
CA LYS A 330 -1.37 11.42 1.35
C LYS A 330 -0.70 12.56 2.15
N GLN A 331 -0.58 12.44 3.45
CA GLN A 331 -0.08 13.39 4.45
C GLN A 331 -1.05 14.51 4.81
N VAL A 332 -2.04 14.83 4.00
CA VAL A 332 -2.99 15.91 4.26
C VAL A 332 -4.21 15.38 5.02
N ALA A 333 -4.12 15.36 6.34
CA ALA A 333 -5.14 14.77 7.23
C ALA A 333 -6.46 15.56 7.28
N SER A 334 -6.47 16.81 6.84
CA SER A 334 -7.64 17.69 6.85
C SER A 334 -8.60 17.46 5.67
N HIS A 335 -8.21 16.66 4.68
CA HIS A 335 -8.98 16.44 3.46
C HIS A 335 -9.10 14.96 3.09
N PHE A 336 -10.20 14.63 2.42
CA PHE A 336 -10.52 13.24 2.10
C PHE A 336 -9.60 12.60 1.05
N GLY A 337 -8.91 13.36 0.22
CA GLY A 337 -7.87 12.82 -0.65
C GLY A 337 -6.76 12.10 0.12
N GLY A 338 -6.45 12.57 1.34
CA GLY A 338 -5.50 11.88 2.22
C GLY A 338 -6.08 10.73 3.04
N THR A 339 -7.40 10.77 3.34
CA THR A 339 -7.99 9.99 4.44
C THR A 339 -9.19 9.11 4.05
N ARG A 340 -9.64 9.10 2.80
CA ARG A 340 -10.75 8.25 2.36
C ARG A 340 -10.30 7.22 1.36
N ASN A 341 -10.53 5.96 1.67
CA ASN A 341 -10.17 4.81 0.84
C ASN A 341 -11.37 3.90 0.57
N GLY A 342 -11.21 2.95 -0.33
CA GLY A 342 -12.19 1.92 -0.59
C GLY A 342 -12.03 0.74 0.35
N LEU A 343 -13.15 0.17 0.79
CA LEU A 343 -13.20 -1.07 1.53
C LEU A 343 -14.18 -2.01 0.85
N ALA A 344 -13.76 -3.26 0.64
CA ALA A 344 -14.64 -4.33 0.20
C ALA A 344 -14.64 -5.48 1.21
N ILE A 345 -15.82 -6.05 1.42
CA ILE A 345 -15.99 -7.22 2.31
C ILE A 345 -16.73 -8.31 1.54
N GLU A 346 -16.17 -9.50 1.57
CA GLU A 346 -16.81 -10.72 1.08
C GLU A 346 -16.88 -11.77 2.19
N TRP A 347 -18.08 -12.31 2.42
CA TRP A 347 -18.29 -13.39 3.38
C TRP A 347 -19.34 -14.34 2.80
N PRO A 348 -18.92 -15.37 2.06
CA PRO A 348 -19.83 -16.34 1.45
C PRO A 348 -20.71 -17.01 2.50
N GLY A 349 -22.01 -17.11 2.21
CA GLY A 349 -22.98 -17.69 3.13
C GLY A 349 -23.50 -16.77 4.23
N GLN A 350 -22.86 -15.61 4.47
CA GLN A 350 -23.29 -14.62 5.47
C GLN A 350 -23.72 -13.29 4.85
N ILE A 351 -23.16 -12.94 3.67
CA ILE A 351 -23.49 -11.71 2.95
C ILE A 351 -24.12 -12.10 1.60
N ASP A 352 -25.44 -11.87 1.49
CA ASP A 352 -26.20 -12.16 0.26
C ASP A 352 -26.19 -10.98 -0.73
N ASP A 353 -26.01 -9.74 -0.24
CA ASP A 353 -26.02 -8.51 -1.03
C ASP A 353 -24.68 -8.32 -1.76
N LYS A 354 -24.50 -9.07 -2.87
CA LYS A 354 -23.26 -9.01 -3.67
C LYS A 354 -23.12 -7.67 -4.39
N GLY A 355 -22.03 -6.96 -4.10
CA GLY A 355 -21.77 -5.64 -4.67
C GLY A 355 -22.60 -4.51 -4.06
N GLY A 356 -23.39 -4.78 -3.01
CA GLY A 356 -24.15 -3.74 -2.32
C GLY A 356 -23.27 -2.67 -1.72
N LEU A 357 -23.63 -1.39 -1.97
CA LEU A 357 -22.92 -0.22 -1.43
C LEU A 357 -23.38 0.08 0.00
N ARG A 358 -22.43 0.44 0.84
CA ARG A 358 -22.63 0.96 2.21
C ARG A 358 -21.90 2.31 2.35
N SER A 359 -22.58 3.23 3.04
CA SER A 359 -22.10 4.59 3.31
C SER A 359 -22.05 4.89 4.79
#